data_b1acbe46001782855b5b435021b82901
#
_entry.id   b1acbe46001782855b5b435021b82901
#
_cell.length_a   1.000
_cell.length_b   1.000
_cell.length_c   1.000
_cell.angle_alpha   90.00
_cell.angle_beta   90.00
_cell.angle_gamma   90.00
#
_symmetry.space_group_name_H-M   'P 1'
#
loop_
_entity.id
_entity.type
_entity.pdbx_description
1 polymer ?
#
loop_
_entity_poly.entity_id
_entity_poly.type
_entity_poly.pdbx_seq_one_letter_code
_entity_poly.pdbx_strand_id
1 'polypeptide(L)'
;MEKLSNLEHKFLFYFGFLVVIIFISLSYWQFNSYLQDKDIIQNIVNTENPVPVTLSDLYANNQEISFEYNNVEIIDGDELEIVKSWYLRSRVHNGVNGYHLVTLYRHNITELNVLVKNGWVPLDKNIDRTFLNEKTIFIGRLINYDRQTFGQDDIPNSEYLFRVDKEFIENETQTNLPNFYITLTKSCGSGVE
;
A
#
# COMPACT_ATOMS: atom_id res chain seq x y z
N MET A 1 -42.71 22.73 39.99
CA MET A 1 -41.50 23.27 39.33
C MET A 1 -40.20 22.61 39.79
N GLU A 2 -40.02 22.27 41.04
CA GLU A 2 -38.81 21.63 41.60
C GLU A 2 -38.47 20.24 40.97
N LYS A 3 -39.47 19.42 40.67
CA LYS A 3 -39.26 18.08 40.08
C LYS A 3 -38.71 18.10 38.65
N LEU A 4 -39.06 19.10 37.86
CA LEU A 4 -38.56 19.29 36.48
C LEU A 4 -37.08 19.73 36.49
N SER A 5 -36.71 20.67 37.38
CA SER A 5 -35.35 21.13 37.55
C SER A 5 -34.37 19.96 37.94
N ASN A 6 -34.82 19.06 38.81
CA ASN A 6 -34.04 17.90 39.26
C ASN A 6 -33.81 16.86 38.13
N LEU A 7 -34.75 16.76 37.18
CA LEU A 7 -34.63 15.87 36.02
C LEU A 7 -33.62 16.41 35.00
N GLU A 8 -33.64 17.71 34.76
CA GLU A 8 -32.71 18.39 33.84
C GLU A 8 -31.26 18.31 34.37
N HIS A 9 -31.03 18.49 35.65
CA HIS A 9 -29.69 18.35 36.24
C HIS A 9 -29.17 16.92 36.15
N LYS A 10 -29.99 15.91 36.34
CA LYS A 10 -29.61 14.50 36.20
C LYS A 10 -29.27 14.18 34.73
N PHE A 11 -30.08 14.66 33.81
CA PHE A 11 -29.81 14.48 32.36
C PHE A 11 -28.49 15.12 31.94
N LEU A 12 -28.22 16.35 32.33
CA LEU A 12 -26.95 17.04 32.07
C LEU A 12 -25.76 16.29 32.67
N PHE A 13 -25.89 15.75 33.87
CA PHE A 13 -24.86 14.97 34.51
C PHE A 13 -24.55 13.68 33.76
N TYR A 14 -25.56 12.90 33.40
CA TYR A 14 -25.37 11.67 32.62
C TYR A 14 -24.85 11.94 31.22
N PHE A 15 -25.31 13.00 30.57
CA PHE A 15 -24.82 13.42 29.28
C PHE A 15 -23.35 13.84 29.35
N GLY A 16 -22.96 14.63 30.35
CA GLY A 16 -21.57 15.00 30.58
C GLY A 16 -20.68 13.79 30.82
N PHE A 17 -21.16 12.82 31.64
CA PHE A 17 -20.43 11.58 31.88
C PHE A 17 -20.26 10.73 30.60
N LEU A 18 -21.28 10.64 29.77
CA LEU A 18 -21.21 9.95 28.48
C LEU A 18 -20.15 10.59 27.57
N VAL A 19 -20.14 11.93 27.50
CA VAL A 19 -19.16 12.68 26.70
C VAL A 19 -17.72 12.39 27.17
N VAL A 20 -17.50 12.35 28.49
CA VAL A 20 -16.17 12.02 29.05
C VAL A 20 -15.74 10.61 28.66
N ILE A 21 -16.65 9.63 28.69
CA ILE A 21 -16.34 8.25 28.27
C ILE A 21 -15.94 8.21 26.76
N ILE A 22 -16.66 8.94 25.92
CA ILE A 22 -16.34 9.04 24.50
C ILE A 22 -14.94 9.62 24.29
N PHE A 23 -14.59 10.71 24.98
CA PHE A 23 -13.25 11.31 24.87
C PHE A 23 -12.14 10.40 25.37
N ILE A 24 -12.36 9.67 26.46
CA ILE A 24 -11.39 8.69 26.96
C ILE A 24 -11.18 7.58 25.89
N SER A 25 -12.25 7.06 25.31
CA SER A 25 -12.18 6.02 24.27
C SER A 25 -11.44 6.52 23.02
N LEU A 26 -11.73 7.75 22.58
CA LEU A 26 -11.03 8.38 21.46
C LEU A 26 -9.52 8.58 21.76
N SER A 27 -9.21 9.04 22.97
CA SER A 27 -7.82 9.24 23.39
C SER A 27 -7.04 7.93 23.42
N TYR A 28 -7.66 6.85 23.91
CA TYR A 28 -7.06 5.52 23.90
C TYR A 28 -6.81 5.01 22.48
N TRP A 29 -7.80 5.19 21.58
CA TRP A 29 -7.65 4.82 20.18
C TRP A 29 -6.53 5.61 19.49
N GLN A 30 -6.47 6.94 19.69
CA GLN A 30 -5.42 7.78 19.14
C GLN A 30 -4.03 7.40 19.65
N PHE A 31 -3.93 7.06 20.96
CA PHE A 31 -2.67 6.63 21.55
C PHE A 31 -2.18 5.31 20.94
N ASN A 32 -3.08 4.32 20.78
CA ASN A 32 -2.72 3.07 20.13
C ASN A 32 -2.31 3.24 18.67
N SER A 33 -3.04 4.07 17.93
CA SER A 33 -2.68 4.41 16.53
C SER A 33 -1.29 5.04 16.46
N TYR A 34 -0.99 5.99 17.35
CA TYR A 34 0.34 6.60 17.43
C TYR A 34 1.46 5.59 17.72
N LEU A 35 1.24 4.62 18.60
CA LEU A 35 2.23 3.58 18.89
C LEU A 35 2.50 2.71 17.66
N GLN A 36 1.45 2.31 16.92
CA GLN A 36 1.60 1.55 15.67
C GLN A 36 2.37 2.34 14.61
N ASP A 37 2.03 3.61 14.40
CA ASP A 37 2.73 4.49 13.47
C ASP A 37 4.21 4.66 13.84
N LYS A 38 4.51 4.76 15.13
CA LYS A 38 5.88 4.87 15.63
C LYS A 38 6.71 3.62 15.34
N ASP A 39 6.13 2.44 15.53
CA ASP A 39 6.81 1.16 15.24
C ASP A 39 7.09 1.03 13.74
N ILE A 40 6.14 1.41 12.89
CA ILE A 40 6.31 1.46 11.43
C ILE A 40 7.45 2.40 11.05
N ILE A 41 7.46 3.63 11.60
CA ILE A 41 8.52 4.61 11.31
C ILE A 41 9.89 4.08 11.75
N GLN A 42 9.98 3.45 12.91
CA GLN A 42 11.25 2.87 13.38
C GLN A 42 11.73 1.74 12.47
N ASN A 43 10.84 0.87 12.00
CA ASN A 43 11.18 -0.18 11.05
C ASN A 43 11.68 0.42 9.72
N ILE A 44 11.02 1.46 9.22
CA ILE A 44 11.43 2.18 8.02
C ILE A 44 12.83 2.78 8.16
N VAL A 45 13.14 3.40 9.29
CA VAL A 45 14.45 4.02 9.57
C VAL A 45 15.54 2.96 9.74
N ASN A 46 15.23 1.87 10.44
CA ASN A 46 16.20 0.80 10.69
C ASN A 46 16.54 -0.02 9.43
N THR A 47 15.67 0.01 8.42
CA THR A 47 15.84 -0.70 7.13
C THR A 47 16.18 0.25 5.98
N GLU A 48 16.97 1.31 6.25
CA GLU A 48 17.33 2.31 5.24
C GLU A 48 18.16 1.70 4.11
N ASN A 49 19.02 0.73 4.41
CA ASN A 49 19.80 0.01 3.41
C ASN A 49 18.98 -1.15 2.84
N PRO A 50 18.82 -1.23 1.51
CA PRO A 50 18.11 -2.33 0.89
C PRO A 50 18.87 -3.65 1.08
N VAL A 51 18.14 -4.72 1.37
CA VAL A 51 18.68 -6.06 1.46
C VAL A 51 18.58 -6.72 0.08
N PRO A 52 19.71 -7.18 -0.52
CA PRO A 52 19.65 -7.88 -1.80
C PRO A 52 18.95 -9.24 -1.63
N VAL A 53 17.93 -9.48 -2.42
CA VAL A 53 17.13 -10.70 -2.38
C VAL A 53 16.71 -11.11 -3.79
N THR A 54 16.50 -12.41 -4.01
CA THR A 54 15.84 -12.90 -5.21
C THR A 54 14.33 -12.96 -5.00
N LEU A 55 13.56 -12.96 -6.08
CA LEU A 55 12.12 -13.15 -5.99
C LEU A 55 11.77 -14.50 -5.36
N SER A 56 12.55 -15.54 -5.65
CA SER A 56 12.39 -16.88 -5.07
C SER A 56 12.58 -16.89 -3.55
N ASP A 57 13.56 -16.15 -3.03
CA ASP A 57 13.79 -16.02 -1.58
C ASP A 57 12.62 -15.33 -0.89
N LEU A 58 12.07 -14.29 -1.52
CA LEU A 58 10.89 -13.60 -1.00
C LEU A 58 9.67 -14.53 -0.94
N TYR A 59 9.48 -15.39 -1.93
CA TYR A 59 8.40 -16.37 -1.92
C TYR A 59 8.59 -17.47 -0.87
N ALA A 60 9.80 -17.97 -0.70
CA ALA A 60 10.10 -18.99 0.30
C ALA A 60 9.84 -18.50 1.74
N ASN A 61 10.12 -17.24 2.00
CA ASN A 61 9.99 -16.62 3.32
C ASN A 61 8.61 -15.96 3.58
N ASN A 62 7.70 -16.03 2.62
CA ASN A 62 6.39 -15.32 2.64
C ASN A 62 5.48 -15.70 3.83
N GLN A 63 5.74 -16.79 4.55
CA GLN A 63 4.90 -17.26 5.65
C GLN A 63 5.39 -16.90 7.06
N GLU A 64 6.65 -16.54 7.23
CA GLU A 64 7.26 -16.48 8.57
C GLU A 64 7.59 -15.07 9.07
N ILE A 65 7.60 -14.03 8.23
CA ILE A 65 8.19 -12.76 8.68
C ILE A 65 7.23 -11.61 8.43
N SER A 66 7.09 -10.78 9.44
CA SER A 66 6.62 -9.40 9.31
C SER A 66 7.61 -8.59 8.46
N PHE A 67 7.63 -8.84 7.14
CA PHE A 67 8.46 -8.10 6.18
C PHE A 67 7.91 -6.72 5.85
N GLU A 68 6.81 -6.35 6.46
CA GLU A 68 6.13 -5.10 6.17
C GLU A 68 7.10 -3.92 6.37
N TYR A 69 7.21 -3.10 5.31
CA TYR A 69 8.10 -1.94 5.20
C TYR A 69 9.61 -2.24 5.08
N ASN A 70 10.05 -3.49 5.01
CA ASN A 70 11.46 -3.77 4.74
C ASN A 70 11.86 -3.28 3.34
N ASN A 71 13.03 -2.65 3.27
CA ASN A 71 13.60 -2.19 2.02
C ASN A 71 14.40 -3.32 1.38
N VAL A 72 14.07 -3.67 0.15
CA VAL A 72 14.69 -4.78 -0.58
C VAL A 72 15.22 -4.32 -1.93
N GLU A 73 16.29 -4.96 -2.39
CA GLU A 73 16.82 -4.85 -3.73
C GLU A 73 16.62 -6.17 -4.46
N ILE A 74 15.78 -6.18 -5.49
CA ILE A 74 15.54 -7.37 -6.30
C ILE A 74 16.69 -7.53 -7.27
N ILE A 75 17.53 -8.53 -7.03
CA ILE A 75 18.76 -8.76 -7.80
C ILE A 75 18.56 -9.52 -9.11
N ASP A 76 17.43 -10.20 -9.26
CA ASP A 76 16.98 -10.92 -10.46
C ASP A 76 15.93 -10.12 -11.27
N GLY A 77 15.92 -8.81 -11.10
CA GLY A 77 14.98 -7.90 -11.79
C GLY A 77 15.10 -7.91 -13.32
N ASP A 78 16.28 -8.22 -13.86
CA ASP A 78 16.52 -8.36 -15.30
C ASP A 78 15.76 -9.54 -15.94
N GLU A 79 15.31 -10.49 -15.14
CA GLU A 79 14.55 -11.67 -15.58
C GLU A 79 13.04 -11.47 -15.48
N LEU A 80 12.59 -10.27 -15.11
CA LEU A 80 11.18 -9.92 -14.97
C LEU A 80 10.62 -9.37 -16.30
N GLU A 81 9.50 -9.92 -16.74
CA GLU A 81 8.73 -9.44 -17.88
C GLU A 81 7.39 -8.83 -17.41
N ILE A 82 6.91 -7.84 -18.15
CA ILE A 82 5.64 -7.18 -17.86
C ILE A 82 4.49 -8.05 -18.36
N VAL A 83 3.59 -8.41 -17.45
CA VAL A 83 2.33 -9.10 -17.79
C VAL A 83 1.23 -8.07 -18.05
N LYS A 84 1.01 -7.14 -17.13
CA LYS A 84 -0.05 -6.12 -17.21
C LYS A 84 0.27 -4.90 -16.33
N SER A 85 -0.24 -3.73 -16.71
CA SER A 85 -0.11 -2.51 -15.93
C SER A 85 -1.44 -1.81 -15.78
N TRP A 86 -1.63 -1.16 -14.62
CA TRP A 86 -2.82 -0.37 -14.27
C TRP A 86 -2.44 0.99 -13.70
N TYR A 87 -3.38 1.91 -13.77
CA TYR A 87 -3.33 3.23 -13.15
C TYR A 87 -4.16 3.22 -11.86
N LEU A 88 -3.51 3.29 -10.71
CA LEU A 88 -4.18 3.41 -9.42
C LEU A 88 -4.67 4.84 -9.22
N ARG A 89 -5.98 5.03 -9.16
CA ARG A 89 -6.67 6.33 -9.14
C ARG A 89 -6.49 7.11 -7.85
N SER A 90 -6.80 8.40 -7.94
CA SER A 90 -6.95 9.31 -6.80
C SER A 90 -5.69 9.44 -5.94
N ARG A 91 -4.55 9.70 -6.58
CA ARG A 91 -3.29 9.94 -5.89
C ARG A 91 -2.84 11.39 -6.09
N VAL A 92 -2.56 12.05 -4.98
CA VAL A 92 -2.08 13.42 -4.96
C VAL A 92 -0.60 13.41 -4.59
N HIS A 93 0.23 14.07 -5.40
CA HIS A 93 1.64 14.29 -5.11
C HIS A 93 1.94 15.78 -5.26
N ASN A 94 2.52 16.40 -4.24
CA ASN A 94 2.83 17.86 -4.22
C ASN A 94 1.63 18.73 -4.62
N GLY A 95 0.41 18.37 -4.20
CA GLY A 95 -0.82 19.10 -4.52
C GLY A 95 -1.37 18.88 -5.93
N VAL A 96 -0.75 18.03 -6.74
CA VAL A 96 -1.21 17.70 -8.10
C VAL A 96 -1.87 16.32 -8.11
N ASN A 97 -3.04 16.22 -8.73
CA ASN A 97 -3.73 14.95 -8.91
C ASN A 97 -3.06 14.10 -10.00
N GLY A 98 -2.99 12.81 -9.77
CA GLY A 98 -2.41 11.85 -10.69
C GLY A 98 -2.78 10.42 -10.36
N TYR A 99 -1.97 9.52 -10.89
CA TYR A 99 -2.08 8.08 -10.71
C TYR A 99 -0.78 7.52 -10.14
N HIS A 100 -0.84 6.39 -9.44
CA HIS A 100 0.31 5.53 -9.33
C HIS A 100 0.25 4.44 -10.40
N LEU A 101 1.36 4.17 -11.04
CA LEU A 101 1.48 3.04 -11.96
C LEU A 101 1.72 1.76 -11.14
N VAL A 102 0.89 0.75 -11.37
CA VAL A 102 1.00 -0.58 -10.76
C VAL A 102 1.20 -1.59 -11.88
N THR A 103 2.26 -2.38 -11.81
CA THR A 103 2.62 -3.32 -12.86
C THR A 103 2.80 -4.71 -12.28
N LEU A 104 2.19 -5.69 -12.91
CA LEU A 104 2.39 -7.10 -12.66
C LEU A 104 3.55 -7.58 -13.50
N TYR A 105 4.56 -8.12 -12.83
CA TYR A 105 5.71 -8.76 -13.46
C TYR A 105 5.67 -10.27 -13.25
N ARG A 106 6.22 -11.00 -14.20
CA ARG A 106 6.48 -12.44 -14.13
C ARG A 106 7.95 -12.69 -14.31
N HIS A 107 8.52 -13.54 -13.46
CA HIS A 107 9.90 -13.98 -13.60
C HIS A 107 9.99 -15.09 -14.67
N ASN A 108 10.83 -14.87 -15.69
CA ASN A 108 10.91 -15.72 -16.88
C ASN A 108 11.31 -17.17 -16.62
N ILE A 109 12.11 -17.41 -15.58
CA ILE A 109 12.63 -18.76 -15.26
C ILE A 109 11.72 -19.48 -14.27
N THR A 110 11.31 -18.80 -13.19
CA THR A 110 10.57 -19.43 -12.09
C THR A 110 9.06 -19.31 -12.22
N GLU A 111 8.58 -18.50 -13.19
CA GLU A 111 7.17 -18.16 -13.41
C GLU A 111 6.48 -17.51 -12.19
N LEU A 112 7.26 -17.08 -11.20
CA LEU A 112 6.75 -16.35 -10.04
C LEU A 112 6.27 -14.96 -10.46
N ASN A 113 5.17 -14.51 -9.87
CA ASN A 113 4.57 -13.22 -10.18
C ASN A 113 4.77 -12.25 -9.04
N VAL A 114 5.02 -10.97 -9.33
CA VAL A 114 5.11 -9.91 -8.33
C VAL A 114 4.45 -8.64 -8.81
N LEU A 115 3.69 -8.01 -7.93
CA LEU A 115 3.09 -6.73 -8.18
C LEU A 115 4.01 -5.62 -7.69
N VAL A 116 4.29 -4.65 -8.56
CA VAL A 116 5.18 -3.52 -8.26
C VAL A 116 4.43 -2.21 -8.48
N LYS A 117 4.42 -1.36 -7.47
CA LYS A 117 3.94 0.01 -7.56
C LYS A 117 5.12 0.91 -7.92
N ASN A 118 5.18 1.31 -9.20
CA ASN A 118 6.37 1.91 -9.81
C ASN A 118 6.58 3.39 -9.48
N GLY A 119 5.54 4.17 -9.32
CA GLY A 119 5.67 5.60 -9.05
C GLY A 119 4.40 6.39 -9.37
N TRP A 120 4.47 7.72 -9.19
CA TRP A 120 3.36 8.62 -9.45
C TRP A 120 3.49 9.29 -10.82
N VAL A 121 2.34 9.49 -11.49
CA VAL A 121 2.25 10.10 -12.80
C VAL A 121 1.10 11.11 -12.82
N PRO A 122 1.29 12.33 -13.33
CA PRO A 122 0.22 13.31 -13.46
C PRO A 122 -0.82 12.90 -14.51
N LEU A 123 -2.07 13.42 -14.35
CA LEU A 123 -3.21 13.05 -15.20
C LEU A 123 -3.02 13.37 -16.68
N ASP A 124 -2.24 14.41 -16.99
CA ASP A 124 -2.06 14.97 -18.34
C ASP A 124 -0.89 14.38 -19.13
N LYS A 125 -0.12 13.46 -18.53
CA LYS A 125 0.98 12.82 -19.22
C LYS A 125 0.58 11.49 -19.84
N ASN A 126 0.75 11.40 -21.15
CA ASN A 126 0.84 10.12 -21.83
C ASN A 126 2.13 9.42 -21.34
N ILE A 127 1.95 8.35 -20.58
CA ILE A 127 3.08 7.58 -20.10
C ILE A 127 3.63 6.78 -21.26
N ASP A 128 4.85 7.10 -21.66
CA ASP A 128 5.62 6.20 -22.50
C ASP A 128 6.03 4.99 -21.64
N ARG A 129 5.40 3.85 -21.88
CA ARG A 129 5.65 2.61 -21.12
C ARG A 129 7.01 2.00 -21.45
N THR A 130 7.78 2.57 -22.37
CA THR A 130 9.11 2.07 -22.73
C THR A 130 10.11 2.10 -21.60
N PHE A 131 9.96 3.01 -20.62
CA PHE A 131 10.82 3.04 -19.44
C PHE A 131 10.69 1.80 -18.54
N LEU A 132 9.59 1.04 -18.66
CA LEU A 132 9.40 -0.21 -17.90
C LEU A 132 10.22 -1.38 -18.48
N ASN A 133 10.74 -1.24 -19.68
CA ASN A 133 11.51 -2.28 -20.38
C ASN A 133 13.03 -2.12 -20.26
N GLU A 134 13.51 -1.07 -19.59
CA GLU A 134 14.93 -0.92 -19.31
C GLU A 134 15.34 -1.83 -18.13
N LYS A 135 16.57 -2.37 -18.21
CA LYS A 135 17.19 -3.16 -17.12
C LYS A 135 17.00 -2.45 -15.79
N THR A 136 16.14 -2.99 -14.95
CA THR A 136 15.66 -2.28 -13.78
C THR A 136 16.09 -3.02 -12.53
N ILE A 137 16.98 -2.41 -11.76
CA ILE A 137 17.18 -2.82 -10.38
C ILE A 137 15.99 -2.28 -9.59
N PHE A 138 15.18 -3.18 -9.05
CA PHE A 138 14.05 -2.80 -8.22
C PHE A 138 14.48 -2.62 -6.77
N ILE A 139 14.60 -1.38 -6.33
CA ILE A 139 14.76 -1.07 -4.91
C ILE A 139 13.42 -0.55 -4.39
N GLY A 140 12.85 -1.26 -3.46
CA GLY A 140 11.52 -0.94 -2.96
C GLY A 140 11.21 -1.52 -1.60
N ARG A 141 10.05 -1.15 -1.07
CA ARG A 141 9.54 -1.65 0.20
C ARG A 141 8.46 -2.69 -0.03
N LEU A 142 8.53 -3.74 0.76
CA LEU A 142 7.49 -4.75 0.83
C LEU A 142 6.28 -4.20 1.59
N ILE A 143 5.12 -4.25 0.98
CA ILE A 143 3.86 -3.77 1.56
C ILE A 143 2.85 -4.90 1.51
N ASN A 144 2.18 -5.15 2.62
CA ASN A 144 1.06 -6.10 2.64
C ASN A 144 -0.13 -5.52 1.88
N TYR A 145 -0.93 -6.38 1.24
CA TYR A 145 -2.16 -5.92 0.61
C TYR A 145 -3.14 -5.37 1.65
N ASP A 146 -3.77 -4.27 1.32
CA ASP A 146 -4.82 -3.70 2.16
C ASP A 146 -5.96 -4.71 2.33
N ARG A 147 -6.39 -4.89 3.58
CA ARG A 147 -7.64 -5.62 3.82
C ARG A 147 -8.77 -4.84 3.17
N GLN A 148 -9.78 -5.55 2.67
CA GLN A 148 -10.97 -4.93 2.07
C GLN A 148 -11.49 -3.79 2.95
N THR A 149 -11.30 -2.58 2.48
CA THR A 149 -11.85 -1.37 3.07
C THR A 149 -13.02 -0.89 2.25
N PHE A 150 -13.86 -0.05 2.83
CA PHE A 150 -14.97 0.59 2.14
C PHE A 150 -14.48 1.32 0.89
N GLY A 151 -15.15 1.15 -0.24
CA GLY A 151 -14.82 1.84 -1.48
C GLY A 151 -15.57 1.27 -2.67
N GLN A 152 -15.36 1.87 -3.83
CA GLN A 152 -15.88 1.37 -5.10
C GLN A 152 -15.08 0.13 -5.51
N ASP A 153 -15.76 -0.88 -6.02
CA ASP A 153 -15.13 -2.07 -6.56
C ASP A 153 -14.43 -1.77 -7.89
N ASP A 154 -13.32 -2.46 -8.12
CA ASP A 154 -12.59 -2.39 -9.37
C ASP A 154 -13.39 -3.05 -10.50
N ILE A 155 -13.27 -2.50 -11.71
CA ILE A 155 -14.00 -2.95 -12.90
C ILE A 155 -13.11 -3.89 -13.71
N PRO A 156 -13.54 -5.13 -14.00
CA PRO A 156 -12.77 -6.05 -14.82
C PRO A 156 -12.42 -5.47 -16.20
N ASN A 157 -11.22 -5.78 -16.68
CA ASN A 157 -10.65 -5.29 -17.94
C ASN A 157 -10.46 -3.76 -18.02
N SER A 158 -10.53 -3.06 -16.89
CA SER A 158 -10.18 -1.65 -16.80
C SER A 158 -8.67 -1.46 -16.76
N GLU A 159 -8.19 -0.34 -17.32
CA GLU A 159 -6.82 0.11 -17.11
C GLU A 159 -6.61 0.82 -15.76
N TYR A 160 -7.69 0.99 -14.99
CA TYR A 160 -7.69 1.74 -13.75
C TYR A 160 -8.06 0.87 -12.57
N LEU A 161 -7.34 1.06 -11.46
CA LEU A 161 -7.64 0.48 -10.15
C LEU A 161 -8.03 1.60 -9.17
N PHE A 162 -8.92 1.29 -8.23
CA PHE A 162 -9.19 2.14 -7.07
C PHE A 162 -8.29 1.77 -5.89
N ARG A 163 -7.93 0.50 -5.80
CA ARG A 163 -7.08 -0.06 -4.74
C ARG A 163 -6.17 -1.18 -5.28
N VAL A 164 -5.15 -1.53 -4.51
CA VAL A 164 -4.30 -2.69 -4.80
C VAL A 164 -4.92 -3.90 -4.11
N ASP A 165 -5.84 -4.57 -4.80
CA ASP A 165 -6.58 -5.73 -4.31
C ASP A 165 -6.00 -7.00 -4.91
N LYS A 166 -5.45 -7.88 -4.05
CA LYS A 166 -4.81 -9.13 -4.46
C LYS A 166 -5.79 -10.04 -5.21
N GLU A 167 -6.95 -10.28 -4.59
CA GLU A 167 -7.95 -11.24 -5.11
C GLU A 167 -8.49 -10.78 -6.48
N PHE A 168 -8.77 -9.48 -6.62
CA PHE A 168 -9.19 -8.92 -7.90
C PHE A 168 -8.14 -9.13 -9.00
N ILE A 169 -6.87 -8.83 -8.72
CA ILE A 169 -5.78 -8.94 -9.69
C ILE A 169 -5.52 -10.41 -10.06
N GLU A 170 -5.51 -11.33 -9.08
CA GLU A 170 -5.37 -12.76 -9.32
C GLU A 170 -6.49 -13.30 -10.21
N ASN A 171 -7.74 -12.91 -9.96
CA ASN A 171 -8.88 -13.31 -10.76
C ASN A 171 -8.82 -12.76 -12.19
N GLU A 172 -8.40 -11.51 -12.35
CA GLU A 172 -8.33 -10.85 -13.66
C GLU A 172 -7.21 -11.41 -14.54
N THR A 173 -6.07 -11.74 -13.94
CA THR A 173 -4.86 -12.17 -14.68
C THR A 173 -4.64 -13.67 -14.66
N GLN A 174 -5.44 -14.41 -13.89
CA GLN A 174 -5.30 -15.85 -13.69
C GLN A 174 -3.89 -16.23 -13.18
N THR A 175 -3.31 -15.38 -12.32
CA THR A 175 -1.98 -15.57 -11.73
C THR A 175 -2.10 -15.72 -10.22
N ASN A 176 -1.09 -16.33 -9.59
CA ASN A 176 -0.96 -16.40 -8.14
C ASN A 176 0.05 -15.33 -7.68
N LEU A 177 -0.32 -14.55 -6.66
CA LEU A 177 0.51 -13.48 -6.10
C LEU A 177 0.96 -13.82 -4.67
N PRO A 178 2.14 -13.33 -4.24
CA PRO A 178 2.55 -13.42 -2.85
C PRO A 178 1.62 -12.57 -1.96
N ASN A 179 1.77 -12.65 -0.64
CA ASN A 179 0.96 -11.84 0.29
C ASN A 179 1.45 -10.38 0.44
N PHE A 180 2.37 -9.97 -0.39
CA PHE A 180 2.93 -8.63 -0.43
C PHE A 180 2.99 -8.10 -1.86
N TYR A 181 3.11 -6.79 -2.00
CA TYR A 181 3.55 -6.13 -3.22
C TYR A 181 4.73 -5.20 -2.92
N ILE A 182 5.45 -4.79 -3.94
CA ILE A 182 6.62 -3.92 -3.82
C ILE A 182 6.23 -2.49 -4.18
N THR A 183 6.58 -1.52 -3.32
CA THR A 183 6.51 -0.10 -3.66
C THR A 183 7.91 0.42 -3.90
N LEU A 184 8.23 0.86 -5.11
CA LEU A 184 9.56 1.37 -5.43
C LEU A 184 9.87 2.63 -4.63
N THR A 185 11.08 2.66 -4.05
CA THR A 185 11.63 3.82 -3.35
C THR A 185 12.67 4.55 -4.19
N LYS A 186 13.29 3.86 -5.15
CA LYS A 186 14.16 4.43 -6.18
C LYS A 186 13.90 3.74 -7.50
N SER A 187 13.59 4.49 -8.54
CA SER A 187 13.72 4.03 -9.91
C SER A 187 15.13 4.41 -10.40
N CYS A 188 15.97 3.43 -10.71
CA CYS A 188 17.21 3.68 -11.42
C CYS A 188 16.86 3.89 -12.91
N GLY A 189 16.88 5.14 -13.35
CA GLY A 189 16.67 5.50 -14.76
C GLY A 189 15.37 6.25 -15.01
N SER A 190 15.52 7.53 -15.29
CA SER A 190 14.52 8.49 -15.76
C SER A 190 13.47 9.02 -14.79
N GLY A 191 13.71 10.17 -14.22
CA GLY A 191 12.85 11.36 -14.22
C GLY A 191 11.39 11.27 -13.76
N VAL A 192 10.99 10.21 -13.07
CA VAL A 192 9.72 10.17 -12.34
C VAL A 192 10.05 10.19 -10.85
N GLU A 193 10.22 11.40 -10.32
CA GLU A 193 10.28 11.67 -8.88
C GLU A 193 8.89 11.56 -8.27
#